data_406bd5d41200d43a943f71ed0e8426e2
#
_entry.id   406bd5d41200d43a943f71ed0e8426e2
#
_cell.length_a   1.000
_cell.length_b   1.000
_cell.length_c   1.000
_cell.angle_alpha   90.00
_cell.angle_beta   90.00
_cell.angle_gamma   90.00
#
_symmetry.space_group_name_H-M   'P 1'
#
loop_
_entity.id
_entity.type
_entity.pdbx_description
1 polymer ?
#
loop_
_entity_poly.entity_id
_entity_poly.type
_entity_poly.pdbx_seq_one_letter_code
_entity_poly.pdbx_strand_id
1 'polypeptide(L)'
;MPPTPDPDGRTRIHVVSDVHGNARDLARAGEGADALVCLGDLILFIDYADHSRGIFPDLFGSENAGRIVELRTARRFAEARELGARLWAGIDGDRAKVIERAVRRQYAELFAAFPTPTYATYGNVDMPPLWKEYAREGTTVLDGERVEIAGRVFGFVGGGLRTPMRTPYEIGDEEYAAKIEAVGEVDVLCTHIPPDVPELVYDTVARRFERGSRALLDAIRRTRPRYALFGHVHQPLVRRMRIGSTECVNVGHFAGTGRPWVLEW
;
A
#
# COMPACT_ATOMS: atom_id res chain seq x y z
N MET A 1 2.87 3.13 -26.15
CA MET A 1 3.16 4.47 -26.69
C MET A 1 3.62 5.33 -25.52
N PRO A 2 4.66 6.13 -25.62
CA PRO A 2 4.97 7.10 -24.58
C PRO A 2 3.76 8.02 -24.38
N PRO A 3 3.49 8.46 -23.13
CA PRO A 3 2.39 9.38 -22.86
C PRO A 3 2.56 10.66 -23.70
N THR A 4 1.46 11.13 -24.24
CA THR A 4 1.43 12.41 -24.97
C THR A 4 1.72 13.51 -23.96
N PRO A 5 2.74 14.36 -24.15
CA PRO A 5 3.00 15.45 -23.21
C PRO A 5 1.76 16.33 -23.05
N ASP A 6 1.50 16.76 -21.81
CA ASP A 6 0.45 17.72 -21.50
C ASP A 6 0.65 18.97 -22.37
N PRO A 7 -0.38 19.47 -23.08
CA PRO A 7 -0.29 20.68 -23.91
C PRO A 7 0.15 21.91 -23.11
N ASP A 8 -0.02 21.93 -21.79
CA ASP A 8 0.41 23.02 -20.92
C ASP A 8 1.83 22.86 -20.35
N GLY A 9 2.57 21.79 -20.72
CA GLY A 9 3.94 21.52 -20.27
C GLY A 9 4.05 21.20 -18.77
N ARG A 10 2.94 20.85 -18.10
CA ARG A 10 2.93 20.47 -16.70
C ARG A 10 3.24 18.99 -16.55
N THR A 11 4.09 18.69 -15.58
CA THR A 11 4.31 17.29 -15.16
C THR A 11 3.17 16.84 -14.26
N ARG A 12 2.62 15.66 -14.58
CA ARG A 12 1.54 15.04 -13.81
C ARG A 12 1.93 13.64 -13.38
N ILE A 13 1.97 13.41 -12.07
CA ILE A 13 2.24 12.09 -11.47
C ILE A 13 0.96 11.62 -10.80
N HIS A 14 0.50 10.44 -11.18
CA HIS A 14 -0.59 9.77 -10.49
C HIS A 14 -0.02 8.93 -9.34
N VAL A 15 -0.69 8.95 -8.18
CA VAL A 15 -0.24 8.22 -7.00
C VAL A 15 -1.38 7.35 -6.48
N VAL A 16 -1.10 6.07 -6.26
CA VAL A 16 -2.04 5.08 -5.72
C VAL A 16 -1.45 4.38 -4.50
N SER A 17 -2.31 3.97 -3.59
CA SER A 17 -1.98 3.10 -2.46
C SER A 17 -3.16 2.18 -2.17
N ASP A 18 -2.91 1.08 -1.47
CA ASP A 18 -3.98 0.17 -1.03
C ASP A 18 -4.83 -0.32 -2.22
N VAL A 19 -4.12 -0.92 -3.18
CA VAL A 19 -4.70 -1.42 -4.46
C VAL A 19 -5.57 -2.64 -4.26
N HIS A 20 -5.21 -3.50 -3.31
CA HIS A 20 -5.99 -4.66 -2.84
C HIS A 20 -6.72 -5.40 -3.97
N GLY A 21 -5.97 -5.94 -4.93
CA GLY A 21 -6.49 -6.77 -6.01
C GLY A 21 -7.26 -6.02 -7.11
N ASN A 22 -7.32 -4.69 -7.10
CA ASN A 22 -8.03 -3.92 -8.11
C ASN A 22 -7.19 -3.70 -9.38
N ALA A 23 -6.87 -4.80 -10.08
CA ALA A 23 -6.10 -4.76 -11.32
C ALA A 23 -6.82 -4.01 -12.45
N ARG A 24 -8.16 -4.05 -12.47
CA ARG A 24 -8.98 -3.39 -13.49
C ARG A 24 -8.76 -1.88 -13.53
N ASP A 25 -8.88 -1.23 -12.39
CA ASP A 25 -8.73 0.22 -12.33
C ASP A 25 -7.26 0.62 -12.33
N LEU A 26 -6.36 -0.25 -11.81
CA LEU A 26 -4.93 -0.06 -11.88
C LEU A 26 -4.41 0.05 -13.30
N ALA A 27 -4.96 -0.74 -14.24
CA ALA A 27 -4.59 -0.68 -15.67
C ALA A 27 -4.85 0.70 -16.29
N ARG A 28 -5.74 1.49 -15.69
CA ARG A 28 -6.10 2.84 -16.14
C ARG A 28 -5.53 3.94 -15.27
N ALA A 29 -4.89 3.59 -14.16
CA ALA A 29 -4.39 4.56 -13.18
C ALA A 29 -3.31 5.51 -13.73
N GLY A 30 -2.67 5.16 -14.84
CA GLY A 30 -1.69 6.00 -15.53
C GLY A 30 -2.26 6.87 -16.66
N GLU A 31 -3.56 6.78 -16.97
CA GLU A 31 -4.15 7.55 -18.07
C GLU A 31 -4.03 9.06 -17.80
N GLY A 32 -3.32 9.78 -18.68
CA GLY A 32 -3.09 11.22 -18.57
C GLY A 32 -2.00 11.63 -17.56
N ALA A 33 -1.16 10.71 -17.12
CA ALA A 33 -0.01 10.98 -16.27
C ALA A 33 1.31 10.64 -16.97
N ASP A 34 2.38 11.35 -16.58
CA ASP A 34 3.75 11.07 -17.04
C ASP A 34 4.34 9.82 -16.35
N ALA A 35 3.88 9.52 -15.13
CA ALA A 35 4.25 8.32 -14.41
C ALA A 35 3.19 7.95 -13.36
N LEU A 36 3.18 6.67 -12.97
CA LEU A 36 2.46 6.18 -11.80
C LEU A 36 3.43 5.97 -10.62
N VAL A 37 3.04 6.39 -9.44
CA VAL A 37 3.66 6.00 -8.15
C VAL A 37 2.70 5.11 -7.40
N CYS A 38 3.17 3.92 -6.97
CA CYS A 38 2.39 2.99 -6.17
C CYS A 38 3.02 2.79 -4.79
N LEU A 39 2.25 3.06 -3.74
CA LEU A 39 2.72 3.01 -2.35
C LEU A 39 2.41 1.68 -1.65
N GLY A 40 2.12 0.62 -2.42
CA GLY A 40 1.98 -0.73 -1.90
C GLY A 40 0.56 -1.17 -1.53
N ASP A 41 0.51 -2.26 -0.79
CA ASP A 41 -0.68 -3.06 -0.48
C ASP A 41 -1.43 -3.48 -1.76
N LEU A 42 -0.70 -4.27 -2.58
CA LEU A 42 -1.23 -4.78 -3.84
C LEU A 42 -2.22 -5.92 -3.63
N ILE A 43 -1.92 -6.86 -2.73
CA ILE A 43 -2.75 -8.06 -2.56
C ILE A 43 -4.00 -7.80 -1.72
N LEU A 44 -5.06 -8.53 -2.06
CA LEU A 44 -6.30 -8.62 -1.30
C LEU A 44 -6.40 -9.99 -0.64
N PHE A 45 -6.30 -10.05 0.69
CA PHE A 45 -6.49 -11.31 1.40
C PHE A 45 -7.97 -11.61 1.66
N ILE A 46 -8.74 -10.61 2.12
CA ILE A 46 -10.18 -10.70 2.36
C ILE A 46 -10.80 -9.31 2.22
N ASP A 47 -11.88 -9.20 1.44
CA ASP A 47 -12.65 -7.97 1.31
C ASP A 47 -13.75 -7.93 2.38
N TYR A 48 -13.85 -6.82 3.11
CA TYR A 48 -14.84 -6.63 4.17
C TYR A 48 -16.20 -6.17 3.64
N ALA A 49 -16.28 -5.71 2.40
CA ALA A 49 -17.52 -5.28 1.74
C ALA A 49 -18.07 -6.34 0.79
N ASP A 50 -17.19 -7.02 0.04
CA ASP A 50 -17.54 -8.10 -0.89
C ASP A 50 -16.81 -9.38 -0.49
N HIS A 51 -17.49 -10.22 0.27
CA HIS A 51 -16.94 -11.46 0.82
C HIS A 51 -16.59 -12.52 -0.24
N SER A 52 -16.90 -12.28 -1.52
CA SER A 52 -16.49 -13.16 -2.62
C SER A 52 -15.09 -12.85 -3.15
N ARG A 53 -14.46 -11.76 -2.71
CA ARG A 53 -13.19 -11.27 -3.23
C ARG A 53 -12.01 -11.49 -2.27
N GLY A 54 -10.90 -11.96 -2.83
CA GLY A 54 -9.63 -12.11 -2.12
C GLY A 54 -9.19 -13.56 -1.95
N ILE A 55 -7.97 -13.73 -1.45
CA ILE A 55 -7.35 -15.05 -1.27
C ILE A 55 -8.15 -15.94 -0.32
N PHE A 56 -8.71 -15.37 0.73
CA PHE A 56 -9.44 -16.15 1.72
C PHE A 56 -10.70 -16.80 1.15
N PRO A 57 -11.61 -16.09 0.46
CA PRO A 57 -12.76 -16.73 -0.17
C PRO A 57 -12.39 -17.66 -1.32
N ASP A 58 -11.30 -17.41 -2.04
CA ASP A 58 -10.82 -18.35 -3.08
C ASP A 58 -10.44 -19.71 -2.49
N LEU A 59 -9.96 -19.74 -1.25
CA LEU A 59 -9.56 -20.97 -0.56
C LEU A 59 -10.69 -21.63 0.22
N PHE A 60 -11.58 -20.84 0.82
CA PHE A 60 -12.55 -21.31 1.82
C PHE A 60 -14.02 -21.02 1.48
N GLY A 61 -14.28 -20.33 0.37
CA GLY A 61 -15.61 -19.89 -0.03
C GLY A 61 -16.06 -18.57 0.64
N SER A 62 -16.98 -17.89 -0.04
CA SER A 62 -17.50 -16.58 0.38
C SER A 62 -18.29 -16.63 1.69
N GLU A 63 -18.99 -17.74 1.99
CA GLU A 63 -19.73 -17.92 3.23
C GLU A 63 -18.79 -17.90 4.46
N ASN A 64 -17.68 -18.65 4.40
CA ASN A 64 -16.67 -18.66 5.45
C ASN A 64 -15.95 -17.30 5.57
N ALA A 65 -15.72 -16.61 4.45
CA ALA A 65 -15.18 -15.26 4.45
C ALA A 65 -16.13 -14.29 5.16
N GLY A 66 -17.43 -14.31 4.83
CA GLY A 66 -18.43 -13.50 5.51
C GLY A 66 -18.46 -13.78 7.01
N ARG A 67 -18.42 -15.05 7.41
CA ARG A 67 -18.41 -15.42 8.83
C ARG A 67 -17.18 -14.91 9.56
N ILE A 68 -16.00 -14.99 8.96
CA ILE A 68 -14.76 -14.40 9.53
C ILE A 68 -14.89 -12.87 9.68
N VAL A 69 -15.43 -12.19 8.67
CA VAL A 69 -15.64 -10.73 8.70
C VAL A 69 -16.62 -10.34 9.81
N GLU A 70 -17.77 -11.04 9.93
CA GLU A 70 -18.74 -10.82 10.99
C GLU A 70 -18.11 -10.94 12.39
N LEU A 71 -17.38 -12.05 12.63
CA LEU A 71 -16.72 -12.29 13.91
C LEU A 71 -15.68 -11.22 14.25
N ARG A 72 -14.89 -10.78 13.27
CA ARG A 72 -13.90 -9.72 13.46
C ARG A 72 -14.54 -8.36 13.73
N THR A 73 -15.62 -8.03 13.00
CA THR A 73 -16.37 -6.78 13.17
C THR A 73 -17.04 -6.74 14.55
N ALA A 74 -17.56 -7.88 15.02
CA ALA A 74 -18.10 -8.04 16.36
C ALA A 74 -17.02 -8.15 17.47
N ARG A 75 -15.72 -8.00 17.12
CA ARG A 75 -14.56 -8.16 18.04
C ARG A 75 -14.46 -9.55 18.70
N ARG A 76 -15.09 -10.56 18.12
CA ARG A 76 -15.05 -11.97 18.57
C ARG A 76 -13.81 -12.67 17.99
N PHE A 77 -12.62 -12.11 18.27
CA PHE A 77 -11.36 -12.54 17.65
C PHE A 77 -10.96 -13.99 18.00
N ALA A 78 -11.32 -14.48 19.15
CA ALA A 78 -11.05 -15.88 19.54
C ALA A 78 -11.79 -16.85 18.62
N GLU A 79 -13.07 -16.61 18.37
CA GLU A 79 -13.91 -17.43 17.51
C GLU A 79 -13.50 -17.32 16.02
N ALA A 80 -13.11 -16.11 15.58
CA ALA A 80 -12.56 -15.94 14.23
C ALA A 80 -11.27 -16.75 14.04
N ARG A 81 -10.40 -16.81 15.06
CA ARG A 81 -9.17 -17.63 15.02
C ARG A 81 -9.49 -19.12 15.00
N GLU A 82 -10.44 -19.57 15.82
CA GLU A 82 -10.87 -20.97 15.88
C GLU A 82 -11.46 -21.42 14.55
N LEU A 83 -12.37 -20.62 13.96
CA LEU A 83 -12.92 -20.89 12.63
C LEU A 83 -11.79 -20.96 11.60
N GLY A 84 -10.89 -19.98 11.58
CA GLY A 84 -9.74 -19.99 10.66
C GLY A 84 -8.86 -21.23 10.86
N ALA A 85 -8.59 -21.66 12.09
CA ALA A 85 -7.81 -22.86 12.37
C ALA A 85 -8.49 -24.13 11.83
N ARG A 86 -9.81 -24.26 12.01
CA ARG A 86 -10.59 -25.39 11.45
C ARG A 86 -10.55 -25.43 9.93
N LEU A 87 -10.72 -24.27 9.29
CA LEU A 87 -10.67 -24.19 7.82
C LEU A 87 -9.30 -24.58 7.28
N TRP A 88 -8.22 -24.10 7.90
CA TRP A 88 -6.87 -24.47 7.51
C TRP A 88 -6.54 -25.95 7.76
N ALA A 89 -7.10 -26.56 8.78
CA ALA A 89 -6.93 -28.00 9.04
C ALA A 89 -7.55 -28.89 7.94
N GLY A 90 -8.49 -28.36 7.17
CA GLY A 90 -9.11 -29.03 6.01
C GLY A 90 -8.36 -28.87 4.70
N ILE A 91 -7.25 -28.10 4.67
CA ILE A 91 -6.43 -27.93 3.46
C ILE A 91 -5.21 -28.84 3.51
N ASP A 92 -5.04 -29.67 2.49
CA ASP A 92 -3.87 -30.51 2.33
C ASP A 92 -2.61 -29.68 1.96
N GLY A 93 -1.51 -30.00 2.59
CA GLY A 93 -0.19 -29.44 2.28
C GLY A 93 0.24 -28.28 3.17
N ASP A 94 1.37 -27.68 2.79
CA ASP A 94 1.97 -26.56 3.51
C ASP A 94 1.15 -25.26 3.29
N ARG A 95 0.61 -24.72 4.38
CA ARG A 95 -0.17 -23.47 4.39
C ARG A 95 0.58 -22.30 3.73
N ALA A 96 1.89 -22.16 3.99
CA ALA A 96 2.67 -21.08 3.42
C ALA A 96 2.73 -21.18 1.89
N LYS A 97 2.92 -22.39 1.35
CA LYS A 97 2.92 -22.65 -0.09
C LYS A 97 1.55 -22.43 -0.73
N VAL A 98 0.46 -22.74 -0.01
CA VAL A 98 -0.90 -22.50 -0.50
C VAL A 98 -1.16 -21.00 -0.63
N ILE A 99 -0.82 -20.22 0.41
CA ILE A 99 -0.94 -18.76 0.40
C ILE A 99 -0.04 -18.17 -0.69
N GLU A 100 1.21 -18.59 -0.78
CA GLU A 100 2.16 -18.09 -1.78
C GLU A 100 1.63 -18.29 -3.22
N ARG A 101 1.09 -19.47 -3.54
CA ARG A 101 0.48 -19.71 -4.86
C ARG A 101 -0.69 -18.77 -5.16
N ALA A 102 -1.51 -18.46 -4.15
CA ALA A 102 -2.62 -17.52 -4.31
C ALA A 102 -2.13 -16.08 -4.50
N VAL A 103 -1.13 -15.67 -3.73
CA VAL A 103 -0.46 -14.35 -3.88
C VAL A 103 0.17 -14.22 -5.27
N ARG A 104 0.86 -15.25 -5.74
CA ARG A 104 1.46 -15.28 -7.08
C ARG A 104 0.44 -15.05 -8.20
N ARG A 105 -0.77 -15.62 -8.09
CA ARG A 105 -1.84 -15.36 -9.06
C ARG A 105 -2.24 -13.88 -9.07
N GLN A 106 -2.46 -13.28 -7.90
CA GLN A 106 -2.80 -11.86 -7.83
C GLN A 106 -1.67 -10.96 -8.34
N TYR A 107 -0.41 -11.24 -8.00
CA TYR A 107 0.72 -10.47 -8.51
C TYR A 107 0.85 -10.56 -10.04
N ALA A 108 0.61 -11.73 -10.63
CA ALA A 108 0.64 -11.87 -12.09
C ALA A 108 -0.36 -10.92 -12.78
N GLU A 109 -1.57 -10.78 -12.23
CA GLU A 109 -2.60 -9.87 -12.74
C GLU A 109 -2.24 -8.39 -12.46
N LEU A 110 -1.83 -8.08 -11.23
CA LEU A 110 -1.55 -6.71 -10.80
C LEU A 110 -0.34 -6.10 -11.51
N PHE A 111 0.76 -6.88 -11.63
CA PHE A 111 1.94 -6.41 -12.36
C PHE A 111 1.70 -6.33 -13.86
N ALA A 112 0.78 -7.16 -14.42
CA ALA A 112 0.34 -7.02 -15.79
C ALA A 112 -0.46 -5.72 -16.03
N ALA A 113 -1.13 -5.23 -15.00
CA ALA A 113 -1.95 -4.03 -15.03
C ALA A 113 -1.18 -2.73 -14.80
N PHE A 114 0.06 -2.77 -14.30
CA PHE A 114 0.82 -1.54 -14.10
C PHE A 114 1.06 -0.80 -15.42
N PRO A 115 0.69 0.50 -15.50
CA PRO A 115 1.10 1.35 -16.61
C PRO A 115 2.61 1.60 -16.58
N THR A 116 3.17 2.12 -17.67
CA THR A 116 4.60 2.43 -17.80
C THR A 116 4.80 3.92 -18.07
N PRO A 117 5.69 4.62 -17.35
CA PRO A 117 6.53 4.12 -16.26
C PRO A 117 5.78 4.04 -14.92
N THR A 118 6.11 3.03 -14.09
CA THR A 118 5.63 2.91 -12.71
C THR A 118 6.81 2.84 -11.74
N TYR A 119 6.72 3.59 -10.64
CA TYR A 119 7.63 3.54 -9.50
C TYR A 119 6.85 3.02 -8.29
N ALA A 120 7.29 1.92 -7.70
CA ALA A 120 6.51 1.25 -6.66
C ALA A 120 7.34 0.94 -5.41
N THR A 121 6.69 1.01 -4.27
CA THR A 121 7.20 0.46 -3.01
C THR A 121 6.18 -0.49 -2.39
N TYR A 122 6.59 -1.24 -1.39
CA TYR A 122 5.77 -2.28 -0.76
C TYR A 122 4.83 -1.71 0.31
N GLY A 123 3.62 -2.28 0.42
CA GLY A 123 2.81 -2.14 1.62
C GLY A 123 3.11 -3.23 2.67
N ASN A 124 2.40 -3.19 3.79
CA ASN A 124 2.61 -4.16 4.86
C ASN A 124 2.04 -5.55 4.54
N VAL A 125 1.07 -5.68 3.66
CA VAL A 125 0.52 -6.98 3.26
C VAL A 125 1.28 -7.61 2.09
N ASP A 126 2.21 -6.90 1.45
CA ASP A 126 2.96 -7.39 0.31
C ASP A 126 4.03 -8.40 0.70
N MET A 127 4.49 -9.17 -0.28
CA MET A 127 5.56 -10.16 -0.16
C MET A 127 6.74 -9.75 -1.05
N PRO A 128 7.67 -8.87 -0.58
CA PRO A 128 8.75 -8.30 -1.37
C PRO A 128 9.59 -9.29 -2.17
N PRO A 129 9.94 -10.49 -1.64
CA PRO A 129 10.72 -11.46 -2.40
C PRO A 129 10.08 -11.88 -3.72
N LEU A 130 8.74 -11.88 -3.79
CA LEU A 130 8.01 -12.27 -4.99
C LEU A 130 7.95 -11.17 -6.05
N TRP A 131 8.00 -9.90 -5.66
CA TRP A 131 7.86 -8.78 -6.58
C TRP A 131 8.91 -8.78 -7.69
N LYS A 132 10.14 -9.19 -7.38
CA LYS A 132 11.24 -9.27 -8.35
C LYS A 132 10.96 -10.22 -9.52
N GLU A 133 10.08 -11.19 -9.32
CA GLU A 133 9.70 -12.17 -10.35
C GLU A 133 8.66 -11.60 -11.33
N TYR A 134 7.92 -10.57 -10.91
CA TYR A 134 6.81 -9.96 -11.67
C TYR A 134 7.13 -8.57 -12.20
N ALA A 135 8.10 -7.87 -11.61
CA ALA A 135 8.52 -6.55 -12.09
C ALA A 135 8.96 -6.63 -13.56
N ARG A 136 8.34 -5.81 -14.40
CA ARG A 136 8.58 -5.75 -15.84
C ARG A 136 9.42 -4.52 -16.19
N GLU A 137 9.93 -4.49 -17.40
CA GLU A 137 10.52 -3.27 -17.97
C GLU A 137 9.53 -2.09 -17.82
N GLY A 138 10.03 -0.95 -17.34
CA GLY A 138 9.21 0.22 -17.01
C GLY A 138 8.55 0.21 -15.63
N THR A 139 8.75 -0.86 -14.82
CA THR A 139 8.38 -0.89 -13.41
C THR A 139 9.63 -0.90 -12.54
N THR A 140 9.84 0.18 -11.78
CA THR A 140 10.96 0.32 -10.84
C THR A 140 10.46 0.12 -9.41
N VAL A 141 11.01 -0.87 -8.70
CA VAL A 141 10.69 -1.15 -7.31
C VAL A 141 11.76 -0.57 -6.41
N LEU A 142 11.36 0.23 -5.42
CA LEU A 142 12.23 1.03 -4.57
C LEU A 142 11.84 0.85 -3.09
N ASP A 143 12.83 0.65 -2.20
CA ASP A 143 12.58 0.53 -0.76
C ASP A 143 13.82 0.93 0.04
N GLY A 144 13.79 2.10 0.69
CA GLY A 144 14.95 2.75 1.29
C GLY A 144 15.82 3.43 0.24
N GLU A 145 15.27 3.75 -0.92
CA GLU A 145 15.98 4.29 -2.07
C GLU A 145 15.30 5.56 -2.59
N ARG A 146 16.02 6.30 -3.44
CA ARG A 146 15.52 7.50 -4.10
C ARG A 146 15.78 7.46 -5.61
N VAL A 147 14.93 8.16 -6.36
CA VAL A 147 15.03 8.28 -7.83
C VAL A 147 14.56 9.66 -8.27
N GLU A 148 15.09 10.14 -9.36
CA GLU A 148 14.59 11.36 -10.00
C GLU A 148 13.43 11.02 -10.95
N ILE A 149 12.30 11.71 -10.79
CA ILE A 149 11.13 11.61 -11.65
C ILE A 149 10.79 13.02 -12.11
N ALA A 150 10.92 13.28 -13.42
CA ALA A 150 10.60 14.55 -14.05
C ALA A 150 11.21 15.77 -13.31
N GLY A 151 12.51 15.71 -12.99
CA GLY A 151 13.28 16.79 -12.37
C GLY A 151 13.05 16.98 -10.86
N ARG A 152 12.37 16.04 -10.19
CA ARG A 152 12.22 16.03 -8.72
C ARG A 152 12.72 14.72 -8.13
N VAL A 153 13.31 14.79 -6.95
CA VAL A 153 13.81 13.63 -6.22
C VAL A 153 12.70 13.04 -5.36
N PHE A 154 12.34 11.79 -5.66
CA PHE A 154 11.38 11.00 -4.90
C PHE A 154 12.13 9.97 -4.05
N GLY A 155 11.79 9.86 -2.77
CA GLY A 155 12.29 8.82 -1.88
C GLY A 155 11.19 7.83 -1.52
N PHE A 156 11.53 6.55 -1.42
CA PHE A 156 10.57 5.47 -1.20
C PHE A 156 10.93 4.64 0.03
N VAL A 157 9.94 4.43 0.91
CA VAL A 157 10.07 3.53 2.07
C VAL A 157 8.82 2.67 2.18
N GLY A 158 8.98 1.39 1.94
CA GLY A 158 7.90 0.41 1.99
C GLY A 158 7.77 -0.32 3.31
N GLY A 159 6.68 -1.11 3.39
CA GLY A 159 6.34 -1.93 4.54
C GLY A 159 5.58 -1.18 5.64
N GLY A 160 5.22 -1.91 6.69
CA GLY A 160 4.60 -1.39 7.89
C GLY A 160 5.42 -1.70 9.15
N LEU A 161 5.06 -1.08 10.26
CA LEU A 161 5.63 -1.40 11.57
C LEU A 161 4.91 -2.61 12.18
N ARG A 162 5.64 -3.38 13.00
CA ARG A 162 5.12 -4.60 13.63
C ARG A 162 3.86 -4.35 14.42
N THR A 163 2.83 -5.15 14.13
CA THR A 163 1.53 -5.16 14.82
C THR A 163 1.18 -6.57 15.31
N PRO A 164 0.17 -6.74 16.17
CA PRO A 164 -0.34 -8.07 16.51
C PRO A 164 -0.87 -8.87 15.31
N MET A 165 -1.18 -8.22 14.18
CA MET A 165 -1.67 -8.88 12.96
C MET A 165 -0.58 -9.65 12.22
N ARG A 166 0.69 -9.22 12.33
CA ARG A 166 1.85 -9.86 11.72
C ARG A 166 1.65 -10.08 10.22
N THR A 167 1.33 -9.01 9.50
CA THR A 167 1.26 -9.05 8.04
C THR A 167 2.65 -9.33 7.43
N PRO A 168 2.73 -9.80 6.19
CA PRO A 168 3.98 -10.35 5.64
C PRO A 168 5.17 -9.38 5.65
N TYR A 169 4.93 -8.06 5.49
CA TYR A 169 5.99 -7.07 5.45
C TYR A 169 5.86 -6.02 6.56
N GLU A 170 5.76 -6.51 7.79
CA GLU A 170 5.93 -5.69 8.99
C GLU A 170 7.36 -5.82 9.52
N ILE A 171 8.06 -4.70 9.62
CA ILE A 171 9.46 -4.59 10.06
C ILE A 171 9.57 -3.86 11.41
N GLY A 172 10.74 -3.90 12.03
CA GLY A 172 11.01 -3.21 13.28
C GLY A 172 11.12 -1.70 13.10
N ASP A 173 10.88 -0.93 14.18
CA ASP A 173 11.00 0.53 14.16
C ASP A 173 12.41 0.99 13.76
N GLU A 174 13.46 0.29 14.22
CA GLU A 174 14.87 0.59 13.88
C GLU A 174 15.16 0.35 12.39
N GLU A 175 14.67 -0.76 11.84
CA GLU A 175 14.83 -1.09 10.42
C GLU A 175 14.09 -0.06 9.54
N TYR A 176 12.87 0.32 9.92
CA TYR A 176 12.10 1.33 9.21
C TYR A 176 12.82 2.70 9.26
N ALA A 177 13.36 3.08 10.44
CA ALA A 177 14.14 4.31 10.59
C ALA A 177 15.40 4.30 9.73
N ALA A 178 16.12 3.17 9.64
CA ALA A 178 17.31 3.04 8.80
C ALA A 178 16.99 3.26 7.31
N LYS A 179 15.85 2.77 6.82
CA LYS A 179 15.41 3.02 5.44
C LYS A 179 15.12 4.52 5.19
N ILE A 180 14.46 5.19 6.14
CA ILE A 180 14.20 6.63 6.06
C ILE A 180 15.52 7.43 5.99
N GLU A 181 16.49 7.09 6.83
CA GLU A 181 17.81 7.73 6.81
C GLU A 181 18.58 7.47 5.50
N ALA A 182 18.46 6.26 4.94
CA ALA A 182 19.09 5.92 3.65
C ALA A 182 18.52 6.75 2.48
N VAL A 183 17.22 7.05 2.51
CA VAL A 183 16.57 7.93 1.53
C VAL A 183 17.14 9.35 1.61
N GLY A 184 17.39 9.90 2.80
CA GLY A 184 17.91 11.24 3.01
C GLY A 184 16.97 12.36 2.58
N GLU A 185 17.53 13.47 2.07
CA GLU A 185 16.77 14.64 1.63
C GLU A 185 16.18 14.43 0.23
N VAL A 186 14.88 14.71 0.09
CA VAL A 186 14.10 14.53 -1.15
C VAL A 186 13.03 15.60 -1.29
N ASP A 187 12.52 15.80 -2.50
CA ASP A 187 11.38 16.72 -2.75
C ASP A 187 10.05 16.08 -2.35
N VAL A 188 9.91 14.78 -2.62
CA VAL A 188 8.70 14.00 -2.35
C VAL A 188 9.09 12.72 -1.60
N LEU A 189 8.60 12.57 -0.39
CA LEU A 189 8.79 11.36 0.41
C LEU A 189 7.55 10.45 0.29
N CYS A 190 7.74 9.29 -0.31
CA CYS A 190 6.72 8.29 -0.60
C CYS A 190 6.86 7.12 0.37
N THR A 191 5.87 6.90 1.23
CA THR A 191 5.89 5.80 2.20
C THR A 191 4.58 5.03 2.15
N HIS A 192 4.55 3.77 2.62
CA HIS A 192 3.27 3.10 2.75
C HIS A 192 2.51 3.60 3.97
N ILE A 193 3.13 3.58 5.16
CA ILE A 193 2.48 4.01 6.41
C ILE A 193 2.64 5.52 6.63
N PRO A 194 1.67 6.17 7.32
CA PRO A 194 1.73 7.59 7.66
C PRO A 194 2.76 7.91 8.76
N PRO A 195 3.14 9.19 8.92
CA PRO A 195 3.80 9.64 10.14
C PRO A 195 2.88 9.48 11.35
N ASP A 196 3.47 9.27 12.54
CA ASP A 196 2.73 9.08 13.80
C ASP A 196 2.11 10.41 14.29
N VAL A 197 0.97 10.74 13.67
CA VAL A 197 0.14 11.90 14.01
C VAL A 197 -1.30 11.40 14.19
N PRO A 198 -1.95 11.64 15.34
CA PRO A 198 -3.26 11.08 15.66
C PRO A 198 -4.30 11.21 14.55
N GLU A 199 -4.37 12.37 13.90
CA GLU A 199 -5.35 12.65 12.84
C GLU A 199 -5.09 11.87 11.56
N LEU A 200 -3.84 11.47 11.29
CA LEU A 200 -3.45 10.71 10.10
C LEU A 200 -3.53 9.20 10.32
N VAL A 201 -3.40 8.75 11.58
CA VAL A 201 -3.38 7.32 11.91
C VAL A 201 -4.71 6.80 12.46
N TYR A 202 -5.69 7.66 12.78
CA TYR A 202 -7.01 7.22 13.24
C TYR A 202 -7.91 6.85 12.07
N ASP A 203 -8.29 5.57 11.97
CA ASP A 203 -9.28 5.11 10.98
C ASP A 203 -10.70 5.28 11.53
N THR A 204 -11.51 6.08 10.85
CA THR A 204 -12.86 6.45 11.29
C THR A 204 -13.89 5.33 11.14
N VAL A 205 -13.66 4.39 10.21
CA VAL A 205 -14.53 3.23 9.98
C VAL A 205 -14.15 2.09 10.91
N ALA A 206 -12.85 1.76 10.98
CA ALA A 206 -12.35 0.75 11.91
C ALA A 206 -12.41 1.21 13.38
N ARG A 207 -12.55 2.54 13.61
CA ARG A 207 -12.61 3.19 14.94
C ARG A 207 -11.44 2.81 15.82
N ARG A 208 -10.24 2.88 15.26
CA ARG A 208 -8.99 2.58 15.95
C ARG A 208 -7.83 3.38 15.38
N PHE A 209 -6.77 3.48 16.15
CA PHE A 209 -5.49 3.98 15.67
C PHE A 209 -4.74 2.84 14.95
N GLU A 210 -4.32 3.11 13.73
CA GLU A 210 -3.32 2.29 13.04
C GLU A 210 -1.92 2.75 13.45
N ARG A 211 -0.90 1.94 13.13
CA ARG A 211 0.46 2.26 13.53
C ARG A 211 1.13 3.19 12.51
N GLY A 212 1.40 4.43 12.93
CA GLY A 212 2.24 5.37 12.20
C GLY A 212 3.71 5.30 12.61
N SER A 213 4.60 5.93 11.84
CA SER A 213 6.03 5.96 12.12
C SER A 213 6.47 7.26 12.78
N ARG A 214 7.04 7.15 13.97
CA ARG A 214 7.68 8.27 14.67
C ARG A 214 8.94 8.74 13.94
N ALA A 215 9.75 7.81 13.44
CA ALA A 215 10.95 8.13 12.67
C ALA A 215 10.61 8.93 11.39
N LEU A 216 9.50 8.58 10.72
CA LEU A 216 9.00 9.33 9.57
C LEU A 216 8.57 10.76 9.97
N LEU A 217 7.86 10.93 11.08
CA LEU A 217 7.48 12.24 11.59
C LEU A 217 8.69 13.12 11.88
N ASP A 218 9.71 12.54 12.51
CA ASP A 218 10.94 13.27 12.86
C ASP A 218 11.77 13.60 11.59
N ALA A 219 11.81 12.71 10.60
CA ALA A 219 12.44 12.97 9.31
C ALA A 219 11.73 14.10 8.54
N ILE A 220 10.40 14.10 8.48
CA ILE A 220 9.61 15.17 7.84
C ILE A 220 9.94 16.54 8.47
N ARG A 221 10.04 16.60 9.80
CA ARG A 221 10.39 17.84 10.51
C ARG A 221 11.81 18.31 10.23
N ARG A 222 12.74 17.38 10.09
CA ARG A 222 14.16 17.65 9.86
C ARG A 222 14.44 18.03 8.41
N THR A 223 14.03 17.19 7.45
CA THR A 223 14.38 17.33 6.02
C THR A 223 13.41 18.20 5.25
N ARG A 224 12.18 18.38 5.74
CA ARG A 224 11.14 19.25 5.18
C ARG A 224 10.87 19.03 3.70
N PRO A 225 10.62 17.78 3.25
CA PRO A 225 10.23 17.54 1.87
C PRO A 225 9.01 18.38 1.51
N ARG A 226 8.84 18.73 0.24
CA ARG A 226 7.64 19.47 -0.19
C ARG A 226 6.36 18.68 0.05
N TYR A 227 6.43 17.35 -0.22
CA TYR A 227 5.33 16.43 0.00
C TYR A 227 5.78 15.18 0.76
N ALA A 228 4.92 14.67 1.63
CA ALA A 228 4.99 13.33 2.19
C ALA A 228 3.69 12.60 1.83
N LEU A 229 3.80 11.57 0.99
CA LEU A 229 2.67 10.83 0.42
C LEU A 229 2.64 9.42 1.01
N PHE A 230 1.47 8.98 1.47
CA PHE A 230 1.28 7.68 2.13
C PHE A 230 -0.15 7.16 1.95
N GLY A 231 -0.37 5.88 2.31
CA GLY A 231 -1.66 5.20 2.32
C GLY A 231 -1.96 4.54 3.66
N HIS A 232 -2.18 3.23 3.66
CA HIS A 232 -2.35 2.33 4.80
C HIS A 232 -3.62 2.56 5.62
N VAL A 233 -3.90 3.78 6.05
CA VAL A 233 -5.14 4.12 6.76
C VAL A 233 -6.22 4.43 5.74
N HIS A 234 -7.15 3.50 5.54
CA HIS A 234 -8.13 3.60 4.45
C HIS A 234 -9.10 4.76 4.62
N GLN A 235 -9.50 5.06 5.86
CA GLN A 235 -10.45 6.13 6.18
C GLN A 235 -9.91 7.04 7.30
N PRO A 236 -8.80 7.76 7.04
CA PRO A 236 -8.17 8.59 8.08
C PRO A 236 -9.10 9.74 8.49
N LEU A 237 -8.97 10.19 9.75
CA LEU A 237 -9.72 11.35 10.26
C LEU A 237 -9.41 12.61 9.43
N VAL A 238 -8.13 12.78 9.05
CA VAL A 238 -7.69 13.86 8.17
C VAL A 238 -6.84 13.26 7.04
N ARG A 239 -7.23 13.52 5.79
CA ARG A 239 -6.51 13.02 4.61
C ARG A 239 -5.33 13.90 4.21
N ARG A 240 -5.31 15.17 4.60
CA ARG A 240 -4.30 16.16 4.18
C ARG A 240 -4.06 17.16 5.29
N MET A 241 -2.81 17.34 5.67
CA MET A 241 -2.41 18.36 6.65
C MET A 241 -0.98 18.81 6.41
N ARG A 242 -0.58 19.91 7.05
CA ARG A 242 0.81 20.38 7.01
C ARG A 242 1.55 20.05 8.31
N ILE A 243 2.78 19.57 8.17
CA ILE A 243 3.74 19.43 9.24
C ILE A 243 4.91 20.35 8.91
N GLY A 244 4.96 21.51 9.56
CA GLY A 244 5.85 22.59 9.14
C GLY A 244 5.53 23.07 7.72
N SER A 245 6.53 23.06 6.83
CA SER A 245 6.35 23.39 5.40
C SER A 245 5.89 22.20 4.54
N THR A 246 6.00 20.98 5.05
CA THR A 246 5.68 19.75 4.31
C THR A 246 4.18 19.54 4.23
N GLU A 247 3.69 19.27 3.04
CA GLU A 247 2.32 18.83 2.82
C GLU A 247 2.24 17.30 2.94
N CYS A 248 1.56 16.82 3.96
CA CYS A 248 1.35 15.40 4.25
C CYS A 248 -0.02 14.97 3.69
N VAL A 249 -0.03 13.96 2.82
CA VAL A 249 -1.24 13.50 2.11
C VAL A 249 -1.37 11.99 2.20
N ASN A 250 -2.49 11.53 2.76
CA ASN A 250 -2.96 10.18 2.52
C ASN A 250 -3.61 10.13 1.14
N VAL A 251 -2.99 9.43 0.19
CA VAL A 251 -3.43 9.39 -1.21
C VAL A 251 -4.73 8.60 -1.41
N GLY A 252 -5.17 7.88 -0.39
CA GLY A 252 -6.46 7.21 -0.33
C GLY A 252 -6.37 5.70 -0.59
N HIS A 253 -7.48 5.05 -0.34
CA HIS A 253 -7.72 3.63 -0.56
C HIS A 253 -8.15 3.41 -2.01
N PHE A 254 -7.19 3.08 -2.89
CA PHE A 254 -7.42 2.96 -4.33
C PHE A 254 -8.44 1.86 -4.66
N ALA A 255 -8.41 0.73 -3.94
CA ALA A 255 -9.37 -0.36 -4.15
C ALA A 255 -10.83 0.11 -4.05
N GLY A 256 -11.11 1.07 -3.16
CA GLY A 256 -12.46 1.58 -2.96
C GLY A 256 -12.87 2.72 -3.91
N THR A 257 -11.90 3.44 -4.49
CA THR A 257 -12.20 4.63 -5.30
C THR A 257 -11.96 4.42 -6.80
N GLY A 258 -11.02 3.54 -7.16
CA GLY A 258 -10.53 3.37 -8.53
C GLY A 258 -9.85 4.63 -9.10
N ARG A 259 -9.54 5.64 -8.26
CA ARG A 259 -9.04 6.93 -8.71
C ARG A 259 -7.70 7.24 -8.05
N PRO A 260 -6.65 7.54 -8.84
CA PRO A 260 -5.38 7.98 -8.30
C PRO A 260 -5.50 9.39 -7.69
N TRP A 261 -4.63 9.67 -6.74
CA TRP A 261 -4.35 11.05 -6.33
C TRP A 261 -3.38 11.68 -7.34
N VAL A 262 -3.53 12.99 -7.60
CA VAL A 262 -2.76 13.66 -8.65
C VAL A 262 -1.80 14.67 -8.03
N LEU A 263 -0.51 14.56 -8.39
CA LEU A 263 0.55 15.51 -8.08
C LEU A 263 0.94 16.22 -9.37
N GLU A 264 0.92 17.56 -9.35
CA GLU A 264 1.26 18.39 -10.53
C GLU A 264 2.28 19.47 -10.16
N TRP A 265 3.14 19.82 -11.13
CA TRP A 265 4.05 20.98 -11.05
C TRP A 265 4.44 21.52 -12.41
#